data_22e1335bd62f5a4c661472e886b9de71
#
_entry.id   22e1335bd62f5a4c661472e886b9de71
#
_cell.length_a   1.000
_cell.length_b   1.000
_cell.length_c   1.000
_cell.angle_alpha   90.00
_cell.angle_beta   90.00
_cell.angle_gamma   90.00
#
_symmetry.space_group_name_H-M   'P 1'
#
loop_
_entity.id
_entity.type
_entity.pdbx_description
1 polymer ?
#
loop_
_entity_poly.entity_id
_entity_poly.type
_entity_poly.pdbx_seq_one_letter_code
_entity_poly.pdbx_strand_id
1 'polypeptide(L)'
;LEFLPTDEQLNERAATGKGLTRPELSVLISYSKIDLKEALLKSPVLDDVYLAREMQTAFPPLLTSKFPEAMARHRLKREIVSTQLANDLVNHMGITFVQRLKDSTGMSAANVAGAYVIVRDVLQLPRWWQAIEALDYQVPAELQLSLMDELMRLGRRATRWFLRSRRHQQDAARDVAHFAPKIVELASCMDELLEEPAREQWHARYQALIDAGVPQELARVVAGASHLYTLLPIIEAADVTAQNVAEVAAAYFAVGSRLDLGWYLQQINALPVETNWQALAIEAFRDDVDWQQRAITVSVLQIKDAAETIEQRMAAWLKQNKVAVARWKAMLVELRSATTADYAMYAVANRELVDL
;
A
#
# COMPACT_ATOMS: atom_id res chain seq x y z
N LEU A 1 1.98 31.95 -4.17
CA LEU A 1 2.97 31.57 -5.19
C LEU A 1 2.64 32.31 -6.47
N GLU A 2 3.41 33.33 -6.84
CA GLU A 2 3.14 34.25 -7.97
C GLU A 2 2.97 33.56 -9.34
N PHE A 3 3.47 32.34 -9.49
CA PHE A 3 3.45 31.59 -10.75
C PHE A 3 2.38 30.49 -10.83
N LEU A 4 1.57 30.35 -9.79
CA LEU A 4 0.47 29.37 -9.79
C LEU A 4 -0.86 30.08 -9.97
N PRO A 5 -1.84 29.44 -10.66
CA PRO A 5 -3.18 30.01 -10.79
C PRO A 5 -3.85 30.16 -9.42
N THR A 6 -4.75 31.13 -9.33
CA THR A 6 -5.60 31.33 -8.15
C THR A 6 -6.63 30.18 -8.05
N ASP A 7 -7.26 30.02 -6.89
CA ASP A 7 -8.30 29.01 -6.69
C ASP A 7 -9.49 29.21 -7.66
N GLU A 8 -9.83 30.45 -7.98
CA GLU A 8 -10.88 30.77 -8.96
C GLU A 8 -10.48 30.26 -10.36
N GLN A 9 -9.25 30.54 -10.81
CA GLN A 9 -8.73 30.06 -12.09
C GLN A 9 -8.63 28.53 -12.14
N LEU A 10 -8.28 27.88 -11.02
CA LEU A 10 -8.25 26.42 -10.93
C LEU A 10 -9.66 25.82 -11.05
N ASN A 11 -10.65 26.43 -10.39
CA ASN A 11 -12.04 26.00 -10.47
C ASN A 11 -12.61 26.17 -11.90
N GLU A 12 -12.33 27.29 -12.58
CA GLU A 12 -12.72 27.50 -13.96
C GLU A 12 -12.09 26.46 -14.91
N ARG A 13 -10.79 26.16 -14.72
CA ARG A 13 -10.09 25.12 -15.50
C ARG A 13 -10.69 23.75 -15.23
N ALA A 14 -10.94 23.41 -13.97
CA ALA A 14 -11.54 22.13 -13.60
C ALA A 14 -12.93 21.95 -14.22
N ALA A 15 -13.75 22.98 -14.23
CA ALA A 15 -15.08 22.98 -14.88
C ALA A 15 -15.00 22.71 -16.40
N THR A 16 -13.86 23.01 -17.04
CA THR A 16 -13.61 22.75 -18.47
C THR A 16 -12.74 21.49 -18.70
N GLY A 17 -12.51 20.65 -17.67
CA GLY A 17 -11.69 19.45 -17.74
C GLY A 17 -10.18 19.73 -17.91
N LYS A 18 -9.72 20.95 -17.58
CA LYS A 18 -8.32 21.36 -17.67
C LYS A 18 -7.69 21.40 -16.28
N GLY A 19 -6.43 20.95 -16.19
CA GLY A 19 -5.63 21.03 -14.96
C GLY A 19 -4.52 22.07 -15.04
N LEU A 20 -3.47 21.84 -14.26
CA LEU A 20 -2.23 22.62 -14.29
C LEU A 20 -1.46 22.37 -15.60
N THR A 21 -0.82 23.40 -16.10
CA THR A 21 0.16 23.28 -17.19
C THR A 21 1.45 22.62 -16.68
N ARG A 22 2.29 22.09 -17.60
CA ARG A 22 3.59 21.50 -17.22
C ARG A 22 4.50 22.46 -16.46
N PRO A 23 4.66 23.76 -16.82
CA PRO A 23 5.43 24.69 -16.02
C PRO A 23 4.88 24.91 -14.61
N GLU A 24 3.56 25.08 -14.49
CA GLU A 24 2.90 25.23 -13.17
C GLU A 24 3.10 23.98 -12.30
N LEU A 25 2.97 22.79 -12.90
CA LEU A 25 3.23 21.54 -12.20
C LEU A 25 4.69 21.42 -11.75
N SER A 26 5.66 21.85 -12.56
CA SER A 26 7.08 21.86 -12.20
C SER A 26 7.36 22.77 -11.00
N VAL A 27 6.72 23.93 -10.94
CA VAL A 27 6.80 24.84 -9.78
C VAL A 27 6.23 24.16 -8.54
N LEU A 28 5.04 23.55 -8.65
CA LEU A 28 4.39 22.87 -7.54
C LEU A 28 5.22 21.66 -7.01
N ILE A 29 5.81 20.87 -7.92
CA ILE A 29 6.73 19.77 -7.56
C ILE A 29 7.92 20.32 -6.76
N SER A 30 8.53 21.42 -7.21
CA SER A 30 9.68 22.02 -6.54
C SER A 30 9.34 22.50 -5.13
N TYR A 31 8.23 23.20 -4.96
CA TYR A 31 7.77 23.66 -3.66
C TYR A 31 7.37 22.50 -2.74
N SER A 32 6.74 21.45 -3.27
CA SER A 32 6.41 20.24 -2.48
C SER A 32 7.66 19.58 -1.92
N LYS A 33 8.74 19.52 -2.69
CA LYS A 33 10.04 19.00 -2.22
C LYS A 33 10.68 19.88 -1.15
N ILE A 34 10.61 21.22 -1.32
CA ILE A 34 11.16 22.19 -0.35
C ILE A 34 10.39 22.08 0.96
N ASP A 35 9.05 22.08 0.93
CA ASP A 35 8.20 21.97 2.12
C ASP A 35 8.46 20.67 2.88
N LEU A 36 8.50 19.55 2.16
CA LEU A 36 8.81 18.26 2.75
C LEU A 36 10.21 18.23 3.38
N LYS A 37 11.23 18.73 2.67
CA LYS A 37 12.60 18.84 3.19
C LYS A 37 12.63 19.64 4.48
N GLU A 38 11.96 20.80 4.55
CA GLU A 38 11.90 21.63 5.75
C GLU A 38 11.20 20.92 6.91
N ALA A 39 10.11 20.20 6.63
CA ALA A 39 9.41 19.42 7.65
C ALA A 39 10.30 18.30 8.21
N LEU A 40 11.08 17.62 7.35
CA LEU A 40 12.04 16.59 7.76
C LEU A 40 13.16 17.17 8.61
N LEU A 41 13.74 18.33 8.23
CA LEU A 41 14.81 18.99 8.98
C LEU A 41 14.40 19.37 10.42
N LYS A 42 13.13 19.69 10.62
CA LYS A 42 12.56 20.03 11.94
C LYS A 42 12.22 18.81 12.80
N SER A 43 12.42 17.60 12.28
CA SER A 43 12.02 16.35 12.94
C SER A 43 13.22 15.49 13.36
N PRO A 44 13.06 14.60 14.35
CA PRO A 44 14.10 13.66 14.75
C PRO A 44 14.26 12.49 13.76
N VAL A 45 13.42 12.35 12.75
CA VAL A 45 13.44 11.21 11.81
C VAL A 45 14.79 11.08 11.07
N LEU A 46 15.49 12.20 10.87
CA LEU A 46 16.80 12.20 10.23
C LEU A 46 17.96 11.71 11.14
N ASP A 47 17.68 11.50 12.44
CA ASP A 47 18.63 10.92 13.39
C ASP A 47 18.59 9.39 13.38
N ASP A 48 17.59 8.80 12.69
CA ASP A 48 17.50 7.37 12.47
C ASP A 48 18.67 6.88 11.59
N VAL A 49 19.40 5.88 12.11
CA VAL A 49 20.60 5.32 11.45
C VAL A 49 20.25 4.65 10.12
N TYR A 50 19.06 4.04 10.03
CA TYR A 50 18.60 3.39 8.81
C TYR A 50 18.30 4.42 7.72
N LEU A 51 17.58 5.48 8.03
CA LEU A 51 17.28 6.57 7.09
C LEU A 51 18.56 7.35 6.70
N ALA A 52 19.56 7.41 7.58
CA ALA A 52 20.84 8.04 7.27
C ALA A 52 21.59 7.43 6.07
N ARG A 53 21.21 6.22 5.64
CA ARG A 53 21.75 5.57 4.43
C ARG A 53 21.42 6.34 3.15
N GLU A 54 20.38 7.16 3.15
CA GLU A 54 20.04 8.03 2.02
C GLU A 54 21.20 9.00 1.67
N MET A 55 22.11 9.23 2.59
CA MET A 55 23.36 9.94 2.31
C MET A 55 24.14 9.31 1.15
N GLN A 56 24.10 7.98 1.03
CA GLN A 56 24.85 7.25 0.01
C GLN A 56 24.33 7.49 -1.39
N THR A 57 23.02 7.77 -1.54
CA THR A 57 22.39 8.02 -2.84
C THR A 57 22.78 9.38 -3.45
N ALA A 58 23.31 10.29 -2.61
CA ALA A 58 23.73 11.62 -3.03
C ALA A 58 25.14 11.66 -3.66
N PHE A 59 25.89 10.57 -3.57
CA PHE A 59 27.29 10.53 -4.00
C PHE A 59 27.57 9.32 -4.90
N PRO A 60 28.54 9.42 -5.82
CA PRO A 60 28.96 8.27 -6.62
C PRO A 60 29.38 7.08 -5.72
N PRO A 61 29.07 5.82 -6.10
CA PRO A 61 29.37 4.63 -5.31
C PRO A 61 30.86 4.50 -4.93
N LEU A 62 31.77 4.97 -5.79
CA LEU A 62 33.21 4.98 -5.52
C LEU A 62 33.58 5.87 -4.31
N LEU A 63 32.87 6.99 -4.12
CA LEU A 63 33.12 7.88 -2.97
C LEU A 63 32.55 7.29 -1.69
N THR A 64 31.35 6.76 -1.75
CA THR A 64 30.69 6.16 -0.57
C THR A 64 31.44 4.93 -0.06
N SER A 65 32.03 4.11 -0.97
CA SER A 65 32.82 2.94 -0.60
C SER A 65 34.21 3.31 -0.04
N LYS A 66 34.86 4.36 -0.57
CA LYS A 66 36.18 4.79 -0.13
C LYS A 66 36.18 5.63 1.15
N PHE A 67 35.12 6.40 1.40
CA PHE A 67 35.08 7.39 2.46
C PHE A 67 33.85 7.27 3.37
N PRO A 68 33.48 6.07 3.87
CA PRO A 68 32.24 5.88 4.65
C PRO A 68 32.22 6.72 5.93
N GLU A 69 33.38 6.86 6.60
CA GLU A 69 33.47 7.67 7.82
C GLU A 69 33.30 9.18 7.56
N ALA A 70 33.84 9.68 6.44
CA ALA A 70 33.68 11.08 6.06
C ALA A 70 32.20 11.38 5.72
N MET A 71 31.51 10.43 5.05
CA MET A 71 30.06 10.52 4.80
C MET A 71 29.28 10.57 6.13
N ALA A 72 29.59 9.69 7.08
CA ALA A 72 28.91 9.63 8.36
C ALA A 72 29.05 10.93 9.18
N ARG A 73 30.22 11.62 9.03
CA ARG A 73 30.54 12.89 9.74
C ARG A 73 30.30 14.14 8.88
N HIS A 74 29.65 14.01 7.73
CA HIS A 74 29.47 15.14 6.82
C HIS A 74 28.67 16.26 7.50
N ARG A 75 29.14 17.51 7.42
CA ARG A 75 28.55 18.67 8.13
C ARG A 75 27.10 18.95 7.70
N LEU A 76 26.77 18.69 6.42
CA LEU A 76 25.46 18.88 5.83
C LEU A 76 24.70 17.56 5.70
N LYS A 77 25.00 16.56 6.53
CA LYS A 77 24.36 15.24 6.44
C LYS A 77 22.83 15.33 6.52
N ARG A 78 22.30 16.09 7.47
CA ARG A 78 20.85 16.23 7.64
C ARG A 78 20.19 16.86 6.42
N GLU A 79 20.82 17.92 5.87
CA GLU A 79 20.33 18.62 4.68
C GLU A 79 20.35 17.73 3.43
N ILE A 80 21.40 16.93 3.28
CA ILE A 80 21.53 16.00 2.14
C ILE A 80 20.51 14.88 2.27
N VAL A 81 20.42 14.21 3.42
CA VAL A 81 19.46 13.12 3.66
C VAL A 81 18.03 13.62 3.47
N SER A 82 17.66 14.78 4.05
CA SER A 82 16.31 15.34 3.88
C SER A 82 16.00 15.68 2.41
N THR A 83 17.00 16.15 1.65
CA THR A 83 16.84 16.44 0.22
C THR A 83 16.66 15.16 -0.61
N GLN A 84 17.46 14.12 -0.33
CA GLN A 84 17.33 12.83 -1.01
C GLN A 84 15.97 12.19 -0.73
N LEU A 85 15.55 12.14 0.53
CA LEU A 85 14.24 11.61 0.92
C LEU A 85 13.08 12.38 0.28
N ALA A 86 13.14 13.72 0.28
CA ALA A 86 12.10 14.53 -0.35
C ALA A 86 12.04 14.32 -1.87
N ASN A 87 13.19 14.19 -2.52
CA ASN A 87 13.26 13.91 -3.95
C ASN A 87 12.73 12.52 -4.27
N ASP A 88 13.20 11.49 -3.58
CA ASP A 88 12.77 10.11 -3.77
C ASP A 88 11.25 9.98 -3.61
N LEU A 89 10.72 10.51 -2.50
CA LEU A 89 9.32 10.41 -2.17
C LEU A 89 8.44 11.15 -3.18
N VAL A 90 8.76 12.40 -3.53
CA VAL A 90 7.94 13.18 -4.47
C VAL A 90 8.06 12.64 -5.91
N ASN A 91 9.25 12.18 -6.32
CA ASN A 91 9.45 11.63 -7.66
C ASN A 91 8.68 10.33 -7.89
N HIS A 92 8.64 9.43 -6.91
CA HIS A 92 8.02 8.11 -7.07
C HIS A 92 6.56 8.05 -6.61
N MET A 93 6.19 8.86 -5.59
CA MET A 93 4.84 8.80 -5.02
C MET A 93 3.96 10.01 -5.39
N GLY A 94 4.55 11.03 -6.00
CA GLY A 94 3.85 12.23 -6.42
C GLY A 94 3.66 13.28 -5.32
N ILE A 95 3.29 14.50 -5.75
CA ILE A 95 3.20 15.70 -4.90
C ILE A 95 2.11 15.63 -3.83
N THR A 96 1.05 14.87 -4.06
CA THR A 96 -0.09 14.78 -3.13
C THR A 96 0.05 13.68 -2.08
N PHE A 97 1.03 12.80 -2.22
CA PHE A 97 1.17 11.60 -1.39
C PHE A 97 1.25 11.91 0.10
N VAL A 98 2.19 12.78 0.50
CA VAL A 98 2.39 13.14 1.91
C VAL A 98 1.15 13.80 2.48
N GLN A 99 0.56 14.77 1.75
CA GLN A 99 -0.61 15.49 2.23
C GLN A 99 -1.81 14.56 2.41
N ARG A 100 -2.10 13.69 1.44
CA ARG A 100 -3.19 12.70 1.55
C ARG A 100 -3.02 11.76 2.75
N LEU A 101 -1.81 11.29 3.02
CA LEU A 101 -1.56 10.44 4.19
C LEU A 101 -1.65 11.22 5.50
N LYS A 102 -1.19 12.47 5.55
CA LYS A 102 -1.42 13.35 6.71
C LYS A 102 -2.90 13.53 6.99
N ASP A 103 -3.69 13.88 5.98
CA ASP A 103 -5.12 14.14 6.11
C ASP A 103 -5.89 12.88 6.55
N SER A 104 -5.52 11.71 6.04
CA SER A 104 -6.23 10.46 6.29
C SER A 104 -5.77 9.69 7.53
N THR A 105 -4.58 10.01 8.09
CA THR A 105 -4.03 9.30 9.26
C THR A 105 -3.79 10.20 10.47
N GLY A 106 -3.75 11.53 10.28
CA GLY A 106 -3.38 12.49 11.31
C GLY A 106 -1.88 12.48 11.67
N MET A 107 -1.05 11.80 10.88
CA MET A 107 0.40 11.65 11.14
C MET A 107 1.19 12.81 10.53
N SER A 108 2.38 13.11 11.08
CA SER A 108 3.25 14.14 10.53
C SER A 108 3.91 13.73 9.20
N ALA A 109 4.40 14.71 8.42
CA ALA A 109 5.17 14.44 7.20
C ALA A 109 6.42 13.57 7.47
N ALA A 110 7.05 13.74 8.63
CA ALA A 110 8.19 12.93 9.05
C ALA A 110 7.82 11.46 9.29
N ASN A 111 6.67 11.20 9.94
CA ASN A 111 6.17 9.83 10.11
C ASN A 111 5.84 9.19 8.75
N VAL A 112 5.22 9.97 7.84
CA VAL A 112 4.93 9.49 6.48
C VAL A 112 6.22 9.11 5.75
N ALA A 113 7.26 9.94 5.83
CA ALA A 113 8.55 9.65 5.19
C ALA A 113 9.23 8.42 5.80
N GLY A 114 9.22 8.27 7.12
CA GLY A 114 9.75 7.08 7.80
C GLY A 114 9.03 5.80 7.38
N ALA A 115 7.69 5.80 7.40
CA ALA A 115 6.88 4.67 6.95
C ALA A 115 7.09 4.36 5.46
N TYR A 116 7.24 5.38 4.62
CA TYR A 116 7.55 5.20 3.20
C TYR A 116 8.90 4.48 2.99
N VAL A 117 9.96 4.87 3.72
CA VAL A 117 11.27 4.20 3.62
C VAL A 117 11.16 2.73 4.00
N ILE A 118 10.41 2.40 5.07
CA ILE A 118 10.17 1.01 5.46
C ILE A 118 9.49 0.26 4.31
N VAL A 119 8.39 0.78 3.78
CA VAL A 119 7.62 0.16 2.70
C VAL A 119 8.43 0.01 1.42
N ARG A 120 9.16 1.06 1.03
CA ARG A 120 10.04 1.05 -0.13
C ARG A 120 11.01 -0.12 -0.10
N ASP A 121 11.64 -0.34 1.04
CA ASP A 121 12.66 -1.36 1.20
C ASP A 121 12.05 -2.75 1.45
N VAL A 122 10.95 -2.85 2.19
CA VAL A 122 10.20 -4.11 2.43
C VAL A 122 9.65 -4.69 1.13
N LEU A 123 9.10 -3.85 0.25
CA LEU A 123 8.55 -4.25 -1.05
C LEU A 123 9.56 -4.20 -2.19
N GLN A 124 10.82 -3.84 -1.90
CA GLN A 124 11.90 -3.70 -2.91
C GLN A 124 11.51 -2.76 -4.06
N LEU A 125 10.75 -1.70 -3.81
CA LEU A 125 10.22 -0.81 -4.84
C LEU A 125 11.29 -0.24 -5.78
N PRO A 126 12.51 0.17 -5.32
CA PRO A 126 13.55 0.67 -6.21
C PRO A 126 13.97 -0.32 -7.30
N ARG A 127 14.02 -1.63 -6.98
CA ARG A 127 14.29 -2.69 -7.97
C ARG A 127 13.23 -2.72 -9.06
N TRP A 128 11.97 -2.60 -8.67
CA TRP A 128 10.85 -2.68 -9.59
C TRP A 128 10.70 -1.40 -10.42
N TRP A 129 10.94 -0.23 -9.86
CA TRP A 129 11.00 1.02 -10.63
C TRP A 129 12.08 0.97 -11.70
N GLN A 130 13.29 0.56 -11.34
CA GLN A 130 14.38 0.38 -12.30
C GLN A 130 14.04 -0.65 -13.39
N ALA A 131 13.36 -1.75 -13.03
CA ALA A 131 12.92 -2.74 -13.99
C ALA A 131 11.87 -2.17 -14.97
N ILE A 132 10.96 -1.30 -14.51
CA ILE A 132 10.00 -0.62 -15.37
C ILE A 132 10.68 0.43 -16.26
N GLU A 133 11.61 1.23 -15.71
CA GLU A 133 12.38 2.22 -16.48
C GLU A 133 13.21 1.54 -17.59
N ALA A 134 13.75 0.37 -17.31
CA ALA A 134 14.48 -0.43 -18.31
C ALA A 134 13.62 -0.89 -19.49
N LEU A 135 12.29 -0.78 -19.43
CA LEU A 135 11.37 -1.08 -20.52
C LEU A 135 11.23 0.06 -21.54
N ASP A 136 11.95 1.17 -21.36
CA ASP A 136 11.95 2.27 -22.31
C ASP A 136 12.19 1.76 -23.74
N TYR A 137 11.32 2.17 -24.66
CA TYR A 137 11.31 1.73 -26.07
C TYR A 137 11.06 0.22 -26.31
N GLN A 138 10.80 -0.57 -25.27
CA GLN A 138 10.52 -2.01 -25.41
C GLN A 138 9.01 -2.31 -25.34
N VAL A 139 8.26 -1.51 -24.59
CA VAL A 139 6.81 -1.61 -24.43
C VAL A 139 6.13 -0.27 -24.71
N PRO A 140 4.82 -0.23 -24.99
CA PRO A 140 4.08 1.04 -25.11
C PRO A 140 4.20 1.90 -23.85
N ALA A 141 4.33 3.22 -24.01
CA ALA A 141 4.47 4.16 -22.89
C ALA A 141 3.28 4.12 -21.93
N GLU A 142 2.06 3.91 -22.44
CA GLU A 142 0.86 3.77 -21.62
C GLU A 142 0.96 2.54 -20.69
N LEU A 143 1.51 1.43 -21.17
CA LEU A 143 1.73 0.26 -20.34
C LEU A 143 2.76 0.58 -19.24
N GLN A 144 3.89 1.16 -19.61
CA GLN A 144 4.94 1.52 -18.64
C GLN A 144 4.42 2.46 -17.54
N LEU A 145 3.64 3.48 -17.91
CA LEU A 145 2.99 4.38 -16.95
C LEU A 145 1.98 3.63 -16.05
N SER A 146 1.22 2.69 -16.61
CA SER A 146 0.30 1.86 -15.85
C SER A 146 1.02 1.01 -14.81
N LEU A 147 2.18 0.42 -15.15
CA LEU A 147 3.01 -0.35 -14.21
C LEU A 147 3.53 0.53 -13.07
N MET A 148 4.00 1.75 -13.37
CA MET A 148 4.42 2.71 -12.35
C MET A 148 3.27 3.09 -11.41
N ASP A 149 2.08 3.34 -11.95
CA ASP A 149 0.89 3.69 -11.16
C ASP A 149 0.45 2.53 -10.24
N GLU A 150 0.54 1.28 -10.69
CA GLU A 150 0.25 0.12 -9.84
C GLU A 150 1.22 0.01 -8.65
N LEU A 151 2.52 0.21 -8.87
CA LEU A 151 3.50 0.23 -7.78
C LEU A 151 3.32 1.43 -6.84
N MET A 152 2.94 2.58 -7.37
CA MET A 152 2.62 3.76 -6.56
C MET A 152 1.39 3.51 -5.67
N ARG A 153 0.35 2.87 -6.21
CA ARG A 153 -0.83 2.47 -5.44
C ARG A 153 -0.48 1.47 -4.34
N LEU A 154 0.32 0.44 -4.66
CA LEU A 154 0.83 -0.52 -3.69
C LEU A 154 1.61 0.19 -2.57
N GLY A 155 2.58 1.04 -2.92
CA GLY A 155 3.38 1.81 -1.97
C GLY A 155 2.53 2.68 -1.05
N ARG A 156 1.51 3.37 -1.61
CA ARG A 156 0.57 4.20 -0.82
C ARG A 156 -0.23 3.38 0.19
N ARG A 157 -0.80 2.25 -0.24
CA ARG A 157 -1.58 1.37 0.64
C ARG A 157 -0.72 0.81 1.77
N ALA A 158 0.46 0.30 1.44
CA ALA A 158 1.39 -0.26 2.42
C ALA A 158 1.90 0.81 3.40
N THR A 159 2.23 2.03 2.93
CA THR A 159 2.63 3.13 3.81
C THR A 159 1.51 3.52 4.77
N ARG A 160 0.27 3.61 4.27
CA ARG A 160 -0.90 3.87 5.12
C ARG A 160 -1.06 2.79 6.20
N TRP A 161 -0.88 1.52 5.83
CA TRP A 161 -0.95 0.41 6.78
C TRP A 161 0.09 0.57 7.90
N PHE A 162 1.36 0.85 7.58
CA PHE A 162 2.40 1.10 8.59
C PHE A 162 2.07 2.28 9.50
N LEU A 163 1.55 3.37 8.95
CA LEU A 163 1.14 4.54 9.73
C LEU A 163 0.01 4.25 10.71
N ARG A 164 -0.89 3.33 10.39
CA ARG A 164 -2.02 2.95 11.26
C ARG A 164 -1.67 1.83 12.23
N SER A 165 -1.01 0.78 11.78
CA SER A 165 -0.72 -0.41 12.57
C SER A 165 0.49 -0.22 13.49
N ARG A 166 1.48 0.62 13.09
CA ARG A 166 2.72 0.88 13.84
C ARG A 166 2.87 2.33 14.25
N ARG A 167 1.78 2.99 14.62
CA ARG A 167 1.67 4.44 14.82
C ARG A 167 2.75 5.07 15.72
N HIS A 168 3.21 4.37 16.76
CA HIS A 168 4.17 4.86 17.75
C HIS A 168 5.41 3.96 17.89
N GLN A 169 5.61 3.00 17.00
CA GLN A 169 6.64 1.97 17.12
C GLN A 169 7.44 1.76 15.83
N GLN A 170 7.49 2.78 14.98
CA GLN A 170 8.28 2.68 13.74
C GLN A 170 9.76 2.61 14.08
N ASP A 171 10.39 1.51 13.71
CA ASP A 171 11.82 1.27 13.75
C ASP A 171 12.20 0.71 12.38
N ALA A 172 12.77 1.56 11.53
CA ALA A 172 12.96 1.22 10.13
C ALA A 172 13.86 -0.01 9.94
N ALA A 173 14.93 -0.12 10.69
CA ALA A 173 15.85 -1.26 10.58
C ALA A 173 15.18 -2.57 11.00
N ARG A 174 14.49 -2.56 12.14
CA ARG A 174 13.79 -3.72 12.67
C ARG A 174 12.63 -4.13 11.77
N ASP A 175 11.82 -3.18 11.35
CA ASP A 175 10.62 -3.46 10.56
C ASP A 175 11.01 -3.99 9.17
N VAL A 176 12.03 -3.43 8.53
CA VAL A 176 12.54 -3.98 7.26
C VAL A 176 13.11 -5.38 7.44
N ALA A 177 13.95 -5.61 8.46
CA ALA A 177 14.51 -6.93 8.73
C ALA A 177 13.44 -7.98 9.04
N HIS A 178 12.32 -7.57 9.64
CA HIS A 178 11.22 -8.46 10.00
C HIS A 178 10.31 -8.79 8.83
N PHE A 179 9.89 -7.79 8.06
CA PHE A 179 8.89 -7.96 7.00
C PHE A 179 9.48 -8.39 5.65
N ALA A 180 10.64 -7.84 5.24
CA ALA A 180 11.14 -8.04 3.89
C ALA A 180 11.37 -9.52 3.51
N PRO A 181 12.04 -10.37 4.32
CA PRO A 181 12.25 -11.77 3.94
C PRO A 181 10.93 -12.55 3.82
N LYS A 182 9.97 -12.32 4.72
CA LYS A 182 8.66 -12.99 4.70
C LYS A 182 7.82 -12.55 3.49
N ILE A 183 7.89 -11.27 3.10
CA ILE A 183 7.21 -10.78 1.88
C ILE A 183 7.82 -11.39 0.63
N VAL A 184 9.14 -11.51 0.53
CA VAL A 184 9.78 -12.18 -0.61
C VAL A 184 9.35 -13.64 -0.70
N GLU A 185 9.31 -14.36 0.41
CA GLU A 185 8.84 -15.74 0.49
C GLU A 185 7.40 -15.86 -0.02
N LEU A 186 6.45 -15.13 0.59
CA LEU A 186 5.04 -15.21 0.22
C LEU A 186 4.74 -14.69 -1.19
N ALA A 187 5.44 -13.66 -1.65
CA ALA A 187 5.27 -13.14 -2.99
C ALA A 187 5.70 -14.14 -4.08
N SER A 188 6.66 -15.02 -3.76
CA SER A 188 7.15 -16.05 -4.70
C SER A 188 6.12 -17.15 -4.98
N CYS A 189 5.21 -17.41 -4.04
CA CYS A 189 4.13 -18.42 -4.13
C CYS A 189 2.73 -17.80 -4.11
N MET A 190 2.58 -16.52 -4.49
CA MET A 190 1.30 -15.81 -4.43
C MET A 190 0.18 -16.52 -5.19
N ASP A 191 0.47 -17.07 -6.36
CA ASP A 191 -0.47 -17.81 -7.19
C ASP A 191 -0.98 -19.09 -6.52
N GLU A 192 -0.19 -19.73 -5.67
CA GLU A 192 -0.58 -20.90 -4.87
C GLU A 192 -1.44 -20.51 -3.66
N LEU A 193 -1.21 -19.32 -3.10
CA LEU A 193 -1.93 -18.82 -1.93
C LEU A 193 -3.32 -18.25 -2.26
N LEU A 194 -3.51 -17.74 -3.48
CA LEU A 194 -4.78 -17.16 -3.91
C LEU A 194 -5.82 -18.26 -4.16
N GLU A 195 -7.06 -18.02 -3.71
CA GLU A 195 -8.23 -18.82 -4.08
C GLU A 195 -8.95 -18.24 -5.31
N GLU A 196 -9.83 -19.04 -5.92
CA GLU A 196 -10.68 -18.55 -7.01
C GLU A 196 -11.72 -17.53 -6.49
N PRO A 197 -12.06 -16.47 -7.25
CA PRO A 197 -11.61 -16.17 -8.61
C PRO A 197 -10.31 -15.33 -8.68
N ALA A 198 -9.68 -14.98 -7.57
CA ALA A 198 -8.51 -14.10 -7.53
C ALA A 198 -7.29 -14.74 -8.22
N ARG A 199 -7.14 -16.06 -8.12
CA ARG A 199 -6.08 -16.82 -8.81
C ARG A 199 -6.22 -16.72 -10.33
N GLU A 200 -7.43 -16.91 -10.86
CA GLU A 200 -7.70 -16.78 -12.29
C GLU A 200 -7.40 -15.37 -12.80
N GLN A 201 -7.82 -14.34 -12.06
CA GLN A 201 -7.53 -12.94 -12.38
C GLN A 201 -6.02 -12.65 -12.38
N TRP A 202 -5.28 -13.20 -11.41
CA TRP A 202 -3.84 -13.06 -11.32
C TRP A 202 -3.16 -13.71 -12.55
N HIS A 203 -3.53 -14.94 -12.91
CA HIS A 203 -2.98 -15.64 -14.08
C HIS A 203 -3.29 -14.90 -15.39
N ALA A 204 -4.51 -14.42 -15.58
CA ALA A 204 -4.90 -13.65 -16.74
C ALA A 204 -4.07 -12.36 -16.87
N ARG A 205 -3.89 -11.63 -15.75
CA ARG A 205 -3.08 -10.41 -15.73
C ARG A 205 -1.61 -10.71 -15.98
N TYR A 206 -1.05 -11.74 -15.33
CA TYR A 206 0.33 -12.17 -15.53
C TYR A 206 0.60 -12.51 -17.00
N GLN A 207 -0.26 -13.33 -17.62
CA GLN A 207 -0.09 -13.71 -19.02
C GLN A 207 -0.17 -12.50 -19.96
N ALA A 208 -1.13 -11.60 -19.74
CA ALA A 208 -1.24 -10.37 -20.53
C ALA A 208 0.02 -9.50 -20.46
N LEU A 209 0.68 -9.43 -19.29
CA LEU A 209 1.94 -8.71 -19.14
C LEU A 209 3.10 -9.39 -19.86
N ILE A 210 3.18 -10.73 -19.80
CA ILE A 210 4.18 -11.52 -20.56
C ILE A 210 4.00 -11.30 -22.06
N ASP A 211 2.78 -11.40 -22.55
CA ASP A 211 2.46 -11.22 -23.98
C ASP A 211 2.78 -9.80 -24.46
N ALA A 212 2.73 -8.82 -23.56
CA ALA A 212 3.12 -7.42 -23.82
C ALA A 212 4.64 -7.18 -23.72
N GLY A 213 5.45 -8.20 -23.43
CA GLY A 213 6.92 -8.10 -23.38
C GLY A 213 7.48 -7.69 -22.00
N VAL A 214 6.68 -7.73 -20.95
CA VAL A 214 7.16 -7.43 -19.58
C VAL A 214 7.94 -8.64 -19.04
N PRO A 215 9.15 -8.46 -18.45
CA PRO A 215 9.93 -9.55 -17.87
C PRO A 215 9.16 -10.31 -16.77
N GLN A 216 9.36 -11.63 -16.70
CA GLN A 216 8.59 -12.54 -15.84
C GLN A 216 8.52 -12.10 -14.37
N GLU A 217 9.66 -11.72 -13.77
CA GLU A 217 9.68 -11.31 -12.36
C GLU A 217 8.85 -10.04 -12.12
N LEU A 218 8.97 -9.04 -13.01
CA LEU A 218 8.18 -7.83 -12.93
C LEU A 218 6.69 -8.10 -13.17
N ALA A 219 6.37 -8.92 -14.18
CA ALA A 219 4.99 -9.32 -14.48
C ALA A 219 4.33 -10.02 -13.28
N ARG A 220 5.06 -10.89 -12.57
CA ARG A 220 4.57 -11.57 -11.36
C ARG A 220 4.24 -10.57 -10.25
N VAL A 221 5.14 -9.63 -9.97
CA VAL A 221 4.94 -8.61 -8.93
C VAL A 221 3.78 -7.68 -9.27
N VAL A 222 3.70 -7.21 -10.51
CA VAL A 222 2.62 -6.29 -10.92
C VAL A 222 1.27 -7.02 -10.96
N ALA A 223 1.21 -8.25 -11.48
CA ALA A 223 -0.02 -9.04 -11.43
C ALA A 223 -0.52 -9.27 -9.99
N GLY A 224 0.40 -9.39 -9.03
CA GLY A 224 0.12 -9.55 -7.61
C GLY A 224 0.01 -8.24 -6.82
N ALA A 225 0.20 -7.06 -7.40
CA ALA A 225 0.33 -5.80 -6.66
C ALA A 225 -0.88 -5.50 -5.75
N SER A 226 -2.09 -5.85 -6.19
CA SER A 226 -3.31 -5.69 -5.38
C SER A 226 -3.35 -6.58 -4.12
N HIS A 227 -2.56 -7.65 -4.10
CA HIS A 227 -2.49 -8.61 -3.00
C HIS A 227 -1.22 -8.48 -2.16
N LEU A 228 -0.14 -7.89 -2.71
CA LEU A 228 1.13 -7.78 -2.00
C LEU A 228 1.05 -6.98 -0.70
N TYR A 229 0.21 -5.94 -0.63
CA TYR A 229 0.05 -5.19 0.61
C TYR A 229 -0.64 -6.01 1.70
N THR A 230 -1.49 -7.00 1.35
CA THR A 230 -2.16 -7.87 2.32
C THR A 230 -1.20 -8.80 3.04
N LEU A 231 0.01 -8.96 2.53
CA LEU A 231 1.07 -9.73 3.21
C LEU A 231 1.50 -9.07 4.52
N LEU A 232 1.35 -7.75 4.66
CA LEU A 232 1.66 -7.04 5.90
C LEU A 232 0.76 -7.47 7.07
N PRO A 233 -0.58 -7.41 6.98
CA PRO A 233 -1.46 -7.91 8.03
C PRO A 233 -1.36 -9.44 8.24
N ILE A 234 -1.01 -10.22 7.20
CA ILE A 234 -0.76 -11.66 7.32
C ILE A 234 0.46 -11.93 8.22
N ILE A 235 1.58 -11.23 7.99
CA ILE A 235 2.78 -11.37 8.80
C ILE A 235 2.50 -10.97 10.26
N GLU A 236 1.76 -9.88 10.47
CA GLU A 236 1.37 -9.47 11.81
C GLU A 236 0.44 -10.50 12.50
N ALA A 237 -0.47 -11.13 11.76
CA ALA A 237 -1.30 -12.22 12.29
C ALA A 237 -0.47 -13.45 12.63
N ALA A 238 0.55 -13.78 11.85
CA ALA A 238 1.49 -14.85 12.13
C ALA A 238 2.29 -14.61 13.43
N ASP A 239 2.72 -13.36 13.64
CA ASP A 239 3.40 -12.97 14.88
C ASP A 239 2.47 -13.13 16.12
N VAL A 240 1.20 -12.72 15.99
CA VAL A 240 0.21 -12.81 17.08
C VAL A 240 -0.15 -14.26 17.40
N THR A 241 -0.26 -15.11 16.38
CA THR A 241 -0.66 -16.52 16.55
C THR A 241 0.53 -17.46 16.80
N ALA A 242 1.76 -16.99 16.61
CA ALA A 242 2.99 -17.78 16.62
C ALA A 242 2.93 -19.01 15.67
N GLN A 243 2.24 -18.85 14.52
CA GLN A 243 2.09 -19.89 13.50
C GLN A 243 2.94 -19.60 12.27
N ASN A 244 3.11 -20.62 11.42
CA ASN A 244 3.84 -20.48 10.16
C ASN A 244 3.14 -19.45 9.25
N VAL A 245 3.91 -18.52 8.67
CA VAL A 245 3.36 -17.42 7.88
C VAL A 245 2.61 -17.89 6.62
N ALA A 246 3.02 -19.00 6.00
CA ALA A 246 2.33 -19.56 4.85
C ALA A 246 0.96 -20.16 5.24
N GLU A 247 0.86 -20.82 6.40
CA GLU A 247 -0.42 -21.31 6.92
C GLU A 247 -1.38 -20.15 7.24
N VAL A 248 -0.85 -19.09 7.85
CA VAL A 248 -1.64 -17.87 8.13
C VAL A 248 -2.09 -17.21 6.85
N ALA A 249 -1.23 -17.16 5.81
CA ALA A 249 -1.60 -16.63 4.50
C ALA A 249 -2.74 -17.43 3.85
N ALA A 250 -2.64 -18.75 3.86
CA ALA A 250 -3.71 -19.61 3.35
C ALA A 250 -5.04 -19.39 4.10
N ALA A 251 -4.99 -19.28 5.44
CA ALA A 251 -6.19 -18.97 6.24
C ALA A 251 -6.75 -17.58 5.92
N TYR A 252 -5.88 -16.57 5.71
CA TYR A 252 -6.30 -15.20 5.38
C TYR A 252 -7.03 -15.14 4.03
N PHE A 253 -6.50 -15.79 3.01
CA PHE A 253 -7.14 -15.83 1.69
C PHE A 253 -8.42 -16.67 1.71
N ALA A 254 -8.45 -17.78 2.46
CA ALA A 254 -9.67 -18.57 2.67
C ALA A 254 -10.79 -17.76 3.35
N VAL A 255 -10.47 -16.96 4.37
CA VAL A 255 -11.43 -16.02 5.00
C VAL A 255 -11.97 -15.03 3.98
N GLY A 256 -11.07 -14.39 3.20
CA GLY A 256 -11.46 -13.43 2.16
C GLY A 256 -12.41 -14.03 1.12
N SER A 257 -12.12 -15.25 0.65
CA SER A 257 -12.93 -15.97 -0.32
C SER A 257 -14.30 -16.39 0.27
N ARG A 258 -14.32 -16.98 1.47
CA ARG A 258 -15.57 -17.48 2.11
C ARG A 258 -16.55 -16.36 2.50
N LEU A 259 -16.03 -15.16 2.75
CA LEU A 259 -16.83 -13.98 3.10
C LEU A 259 -17.01 -13.00 1.93
N ASP A 260 -16.56 -13.34 0.72
CA ASP A 260 -16.65 -12.50 -0.49
C ASP A 260 -16.02 -11.09 -0.31
N LEU A 261 -14.98 -10.97 0.53
CA LEU A 261 -14.37 -9.68 0.84
C LEU A 261 -13.69 -9.04 -0.38
N GLY A 262 -13.17 -9.86 -1.31
CA GLY A 262 -12.57 -9.37 -2.55
C GLY A 262 -13.60 -8.63 -3.42
N TRP A 263 -14.79 -9.20 -3.62
CA TRP A 263 -15.89 -8.51 -4.32
C TRP A 263 -16.30 -7.24 -3.59
N TYR A 264 -16.47 -7.31 -2.27
CA TYR A 264 -16.85 -6.17 -1.46
C TYR A 264 -15.86 -5.00 -1.57
N LEU A 265 -14.55 -5.28 -1.50
CA LEU A 265 -13.49 -4.29 -1.71
C LEU A 265 -13.52 -3.70 -3.13
N GLN A 266 -13.82 -4.49 -4.16
CA GLN A 266 -13.98 -3.96 -5.52
C GLN A 266 -15.12 -2.95 -5.59
N GLN A 267 -16.25 -3.23 -4.94
CA GLN A 267 -17.39 -2.30 -4.89
C GLN A 267 -17.03 -1.00 -4.15
N ILE A 268 -16.38 -1.08 -2.99
CA ILE A 268 -15.86 0.10 -2.27
C ILE A 268 -14.96 0.95 -3.18
N ASN A 269 -14.08 0.30 -3.96
CA ASN A 269 -13.17 0.99 -4.88
C ASN A 269 -13.88 1.64 -6.08
N ALA A 270 -15.06 1.15 -6.44
CA ALA A 270 -15.88 1.66 -7.53
C ALA A 270 -16.81 2.80 -7.12
N LEU A 271 -16.90 3.13 -5.81
CA LEU A 271 -17.71 4.24 -5.34
C LEU A 271 -17.24 5.57 -6.00
N PRO A 272 -18.17 6.42 -6.45
CA PRO A 272 -17.83 7.71 -7.05
C PRO A 272 -17.22 8.65 -6.01
N VAL A 273 -16.19 9.40 -6.40
CA VAL A 273 -15.49 10.35 -5.52
C VAL A 273 -15.62 11.75 -6.10
N GLU A 274 -16.47 12.55 -5.49
CA GLU A 274 -16.71 13.95 -5.86
C GLU A 274 -16.10 14.91 -4.82
N THR A 275 -15.93 14.45 -3.59
CA THR A 275 -15.45 15.24 -2.47
C THR A 275 -14.30 14.56 -1.73
N ASN A 276 -13.51 15.37 -1.01
CA ASN A 276 -12.44 14.84 -0.15
C ASN A 276 -12.99 13.91 0.95
N TRP A 277 -14.19 14.18 1.48
CA TRP A 277 -14.84 13.33 2.49
C TRP A 277 -15.16 11.94 1.96
N GLN A 278 -15.61 11.85 0.71
CA GLN A 278 -15.86 10.56 0.06
C GLN A 278 -14.55 9.78 -0.17
N ALA A 279 -13.47 10.46 -0.55
CA ALA A 279 -12.16 9.82 -0.66
C ALA A 279 -11.68 9.26 0.69
N LEU A 280 -11.84 10.03 1.77
CA LEU A 280 -11.50 9.59 3.14
C LEU A 280 -12.38 8.43 3.61
N ALA A 281 -13.68 8.45 3.26
CA ALA A 281 -14.61 7.36 3.60
C ALA A 281 -14.22 6.04 2.92
N ILE A 282 -13.88 6.06 1.63
CA ILE A 282 -13.40 4.87 0.91
C ILE A 282 -12.15 4.30 1.58
N GLU A 283 -11.20 5.16 1.96
CA GLU A 283 -9.99 4.70 2.63
C GLU A 283 -10.30 4.11 4.01
N ALA A 284 -11.24 4.70 4.78
CA ALA A 284 -11.68 4.16 6.05
C ALA A 284 -12.37 2.79 5.88
N PHE A 285 -13.26 2.65 4.89
CA PHE A 285 -13.94 1.38 4.61
C PHE A 285 -12.96 0.25 4.28
N ARG A 286 -11.94 0.55 3.48
CA ARG A 286 -10.88 -0.43 3.19
C ARG A 286 -10.10 -0.85 4.42
N ASP A 287 -9.71 0.12 5.24
CA ASP A 287 -8.98 -0.15 6.49
C ASP A 287 -9.79 -1.05 7.42
N ASP A 288 -11.10 -0.82 7.53
CA ASP A 288 -11.99 -1.64 8.35
C ASP A 288 -12.06 -3.08 7.81
N VAL A 289 -12.19 -3.26 6.49
CA VAL A 289 -12.20 -4.61 5.88
C VAL A 289 -10.87 -5.34 6.13
N ASP A 290 -9.74 -4.68 5.89
CA ASP A 290 -8.41 -5.26 6.11
C ASP A 290 -8.22 -5.66 7.59
N TRP A 291 -8.65 -4.81 8.51
CA TRP A 291 -8.58 -5.07 9.95
C TRP A 291 -9.45 -6.26 10.36
N GLN A 292 -10.69 -6.31 9.86
CA GLN A 292 -11.62 -7.40 10.19
C GLN A 292 -11.18 -8.72 9.58
N GLN A 293 -10.72 -8.72 8.33
CA GLN A 293 -10.19 -9.94 7.71
C GLN A 293 -9.05 -10.52 8.53
N ARG A 294 -8.12 -9.67 9.02
CA ARG A 294 -7.04 -10.09 9.91
C ARG A 294 -7.57 -10.64 11.23
N ALA A 295 -8.51 -9.96 11.87
CA ALA A 295 -9.09 -10.37 13.16
C ALA A 295 -9.81 -11.73 13.04
N ILE A 296 -10.60 -11.89 11.99
CA ILE A 296 -11.29 -13.15 11.68
C ILE A 296 -10.27 -14.28 11.41
N THR A 297 -9.20 -13.99 10.67
CA THR A 297 -8.13 -14.97 10.41
C THR A 297 -7.52 -15.46 11.72
N VAL A 298 -7.18 -14.54 12.63
CA VAL A 298 -6.65 -14.92 13.96
C VAL A 298 -7.67 -15.76 14.73
N SER A 299 -8.96 -15.39 14.70
CA SER A 299 -10.03 -16.16 15.35
C SER A 299 -10.17 -17.58 14.77
N VAL A 300 -10.10 -17.74 13.45
CA VAL A 300 -10.12 -19.05 12.78
C VAL A 300 -8.93 -19.92 13.22
N LEU A 301 -7.73 -19.33 13.26
CA LEU A 301 -6.49 -20.03 13.63
C LEU A 301 -6.44 -20.42 15.10
N GLN A 302 -7.17 -19.75 15.98
CA GLN A 302 -7.26 -20.04 17.40
C GLN A 302 -8.23 -21.17 17.76
N ILE A 303 -9.02 -21.68 16.80
CA ILE A 303 -9.88 -22.84 17.03
C ILE A 303 -9.03 -24.07 17.28
N LYS A 304 -9.08 -24.59 18.51
CA LYS A 304 -8.23 -25.70 18.99
C LYS A 304 -8.90 -27.10 18.93
N ASP A 305 -10.23 -27.14 18.79
CA ASP A 305 -10.98 -28.38 18.89
C ASP A 305 -10.94 -29.16 17.55
N ALA A 306 -10.09 -30.19 17.52
CA ALA A 306 -10.08 -31.29 16.54
C ALA A 306 -9.85 -30.92 15.07
N ALA A 307 -9.44 -29.70 14.74
CA ALA A 307 -9.24 -29.26 13.34
C ALA A 307 -7.75 -29.29 12.98
N GLU A 308 -7.34 -30.24 12.16
CA GLU A 308 -5.97 -30.37 11.66
C GLU A 308 -5.71 -29.46 10.43
N THR A 309 -6.77 -29.21 9.62
CA THR A 309 -6.65 -28.38 8.40
C THR A 309 -7.31 -27.03 8.55
N ILE A 310 -6.90 -26.08 7.69
CA ILE A 310 -7.48 -24.73 7.60
C ILE A 310 -8.97 -24.81 7.24
N GLU A 311 -9.34 -25.70 6.31
CA GLU A 311 -10.73 -25.91 5.91
C GLU A 311 -11.61 -26.36 7.07
N GLN A 312 -11.11 -27.26 7.91
CA GLN A 312 -11.83 -27.73 9.09
C GLN A 312 -12.01 -26.60 10.11
N ARG A 313 -10.95 -25.82 10.38
CA ARG A 313 -11.01 -24.65 11.27
C ARG A 313 -12.01 -23.61 10.73
N MET A 314 -11.96 -23.34 9.44
CA MET A 314 -12.89 -22.41 8.79
C MET A 314 -14.34 -22.89 8.86
N ALA A 315 -14.59 -24.18 8.64
CA ALA A 315 -15.93 -24.77 8.77
C ALA A 315 -16.45 -24.69 10.21
N ALA A 316 -15.59 -24.94 11.20
CA ALA A 316 -15.95 -24.81 12.62
C ALA A 316 -16.26 -23.35 12.97
N TRP A 317 -15.45 -22.39 12.52
CA TRP A 317 -15.68 -20.96 12.73
C TRP A 317 -17.00 -20.49 12.11
N LEU A 318 -17.29 -20.88 10.85
CA LEU A 318 -18.54 -20.57 10.18
C LEU A 318 -19.77 -21.15 10.92
N LYS A 319 -19.63 -22.35 11.52
CA LYS A 319 -20.68 -22.96 12.32
C LYS A 319 -20.94 -22.18 13.62
N GLN A 320 -19.87 -21.76 14.30
CA GLN A 320 -19.96 -20.98 15.54
C GLN A 320 -20.59 -19.61 15.29
N ASN A 321 -20.27 -18.96 14.16
CA ASN A 321 -20.71 -17.62 13.81
C ASN A 321 -21.88 -17.61 12.78
N LYS A 322 -22.64 -18.72 12.69
CA LYS A 322 -23.65 -18.94 11.65
C LYS A 322 -24.64 -17.77 11.48
N VAL A 323 -25.10 -17.17 12.59
CA VAL A 323 -26.10 -16.08 12.54
C VAL A 323 -25.47 -14.81 11.96
N ALA A 324 -24.31 -14.39 12.43
CA ALA A 324 -23.62 -13.20 11.94
C ALA A 324 -23.21 -13.36 10.46
N VAL A 325 -22.68 -14.53 10.10
CA VAL A 325 -22.33 -14.86 8.69
C VAL A 325 -23.55 -14.83 7.79
N ALA A 326 -24.72 -15.30 8.25
CA ALA A 326 -25.95 -15.25 7.47
C ALA A 326 -26.42 -13.80 7.24
N ARG A 327 -26.33 -12.94 8.26
CA ARG A 327 -26.63 -11.49 8.13
C ARG A 327 -25.68 -10.82 7.15
N TRP A 328 -24.38 -11.06 7.28
CA TRP A 328 -23.37 -10.55 6.34
C TRP A 328 -23.69 -10.94 4.89
N LYS A 329 -23.96 -12.23 4.63
CA LYS A 329 -24.30 -12.72 3.28
C LYS A 329 -25.58 -12.11 2.74
N ALA A 330 -26.61 -11.91 3.58
CA ALA A 330 -27.84 -11.25 3.18
C ALA A 330 -27.55 -9.79 2.74
N MET A 331 -26.73 -9.06 3.50
CA MET A 331 -26.32 -7.70 3.15
C MET A 331 -25.53 -7.64 1.83
N LEU A 332 -24.63 -8.59 1.55
CA LEU A 332 -23.96 -8.67 0.25
C LEU A 332 -24.95 -8.88 -0.91
N VAL A 333 -26.03 -9.65 -0.70
CA VAL A 333 -27.09 -9.83 -1.71
C VAL A 333 -27.81 -8.50 -1.96
N GLU A 334 -28.12 -7.73 -0.92
CA GLU A 334 -28.76 -6.41 -1.06
C GLU A 334 -27.83 -5.43 -1.79
N LEU A 335 -26.54 -5.38 -1.44
CA LEU A 335 -25.56 -4.54 -2.14
C LEU A 335 -25.42 -4.92 -3.63
N ARG A 336 -25.51 -6.21 -3.98
CA ARG A 336 -25.46 -6.68 -5.38
C ARG A 336 -26.70 -6.28 -6.18
N SER A 337 -27.85 -6.16 -5.51
CA SER A 337 -29.13 -5.78 -6.14
C SER A 337 -29.36 -4.26 -6.17
N ALA A 338 -28.54 -3.48 -5.46
CA ALA A 338 -28.68 -2.03 -5.40
C ALA A 338 -28.41 -1.39 -6.77
N THR A 339 -29.32 -0.54 -7.22
CA THR A 339 -29.20 0.20 -8.49
C THR A 339 -28.27 1.41 -8.39
N THR A 340 -28.05 1.90 -7.19
CA THR A 340 -27.17 3.06 -6.88
C THR A 340 -26.24 2.70 -5.74
N ALA A 341 -24.96 3.05 -5.90
CA ALA A 341 -23.98 2.91 -4.84
C ALA A 341 -24.14 4.05 -3.82
N ASP A 342 -24.47 3.71 -2.56
CA ASP A 342 -24.65 4.66 -1.47
C ASP A 342 -23.60 4.41 -0.37
N TYR A 343 -22.87 5.46 0.00
CA TYR A 343 -21.87 5.42 1.08
C TYR A 343 -22.45 4.94 2.42
N ALA A 344 -23.73 5.27 2.70
CA ALA A 344 -24.41 4.83 3.92
C ALA A 344 -24.57 3.31 3.97
N MET A 345 -24.87 2.66 2.82
CA MET A 345 -24.97 1.20 2.75
C MET A 345 -23.63 0.53 3.09
N TYR A 346 -22.52 1.06 2.57
CA TYR A 346 -21.19 0.53 2.86
C TYR A 346 -20.75 0.80 4.31
N ALA A 347 -21.13 1.93 4.90
CA ALA A 347 -20.88 2.21 6.31
C ALA A 347 -21.60 1.20 7.22
N VAL A 348 -22.87 0.86 6.90
CA VAL A 348 -23.64 -0.15 7.63
C VAL A 348 -23.04 -1.54 7.41
N ALA A 349 -22.67 -1.90 6.16
CA ALA A 349 -22.07 -3.19 5.85
C ALA A 349 -20.72 -3.38 6.57
N ASN A 350 -19.86 -2.35 6.64
CA ASN A 350 -18.64 -2.41 7.43
C ASN A 350 -18.93 -2.67 8.91
N ARG A 351 -19.99 -2.08 9.45
CA ARG A 351 -20.39 -2.33 10.84
C ARG A 351 -20.80 -3.77 11.08
N GLU A 352 -21.56 -4.37 10.16
CA GLU A 352 -21.91 -5.81 10.23
C GLU A 352 -20.67 -6.71 10.13
N LEU A 353 -19.67 -6.31 9.36
CA LEU A 353 -18.40 -7.04 9.26
C LEU A 353 -17.63 -7.03 10.60
N VAL A 354 -17.76 -5.97 11.41
CA VAL A 354 -17.16 -5.87 12.75
C VAL A 354 -17.81 -6.85 13.73
N ASP A 355 -19.08 -7.18 13.54
CA ASP A 355 -19.84 -8.07 14.41
C ASP A 355 -19.62 -9.58 14.09
N LEU A 356 -18.79 -9.88 13.06
CA LEU A 356 -18.32 -11.23 12.71
C LEU A 356 -17.17 -11.67 13.59
#